data_40056bf9192519dacf7c1826dcfb464f
#
_entry.id   40056bf9192519dacf7c1826dcfb464f
#
_cell.length_a   1.000
_cell.length_b   1.000
_cell.length_c   1.000
_cell.angle_alpha   90.00
_cell.angle_beta   90.00
_cell.angle_gamma   90.00
#
_symmetry.space_group_name_H-M   'P 1'
#
loop_
_entity.id
_entity.type
_entity.pdbx_description
1 polymer ?
#
loop_
_entity_poly.entity_id
_entity_poly.type
_entity_poly.pdbx_seq_one_letter_code
_entity_poly.pdbx_strand_id
1 'polypeptide(L)'
;MKILIINGPNLNLLGRREPGIYGAQTFEDYLHSLRLSYPDVEIAYFQSNHEGDIVDAIHRAGFGEEANVGDRAASISRMDGIILNAGAYTHTSVAIHDAIKAVKTPVIEVHISNVHQREEFRHHSFISPAASGIIIGFGIDGYRLALESFTKK
;
A
#
# COMPACT_ATOMS: atom_id res chain seq x y z
N MET A 1 -16.95 4.29 -3.72
CA MET A 1 -15.51 4.61 -3.73
C MET A 1 -14.73 3.30 -3.75
N LYS A 2 -13.70 3.22 -4.61
CA LYS A 2 -12.85 2.03 -4.77
C LYS A 2 -11.42 2.34 -4.34
N ILE A 3 -10.93 1.65 -3.33
CA ILE A 3 -9.57 1.83 -2.79
C ILE A 3 -8.78 0.54 -2.93
N LEU A 4 -7.57 0.64 -3.46
CA LEU A 4 -6.63 -0.47 -3.53
C LEU A 4 -5.59 -0.36 -2.42
N ILE A 5 -5.46 -1.40 -1.62
CA ILE A 5 -4.33 -1.57 -0.71
C ILE A 5 -3.27 -2.42 -1.40
N ILE A 6 -2.07 -1.89 -1.51
CA ILE A 6 -0.89 -2.60 -2.05
C ILE A 6 0.11 -2.81 -0.93
N ASN A 7 0.45 -4.06 -0.67
CA ASN A 7 1.49 -4.46 0.27
C ASN A 7 2.69 -5.05 -0.46
N GLY A 8 3.86 -4.55 -0.14
CA GLY A 8 5.15 -4.99 -0.68
C GLY A 8 5.73 -6.22 0.00
N PRO A 9 7.06 -6.43 -0.17
CA PRO A 9 7.74 -7.65 0.26
C PRO A 9 7.65 -7.87 1.77
N ASN A 10 7.54 -9.14 2.12
CA ASN A 10 7.46 -9.67 3.48
C ASN A 10 6.16 -9.33 4.26
N LEU A 11 5.28 -8.50 3.73
CA LEU A 11 4.01 -8.17 4.39
C LEU A 11 2.98 -9.31 4.32
N ASN A 12 3.20 -10.32 3.45
CA ASN A 12 2.50 -11.60 3.48
C ASN A 12 2.78 -12.41 4.76
N LEU A 13 3.84 -12.07 5.50
CA LEU A 13 4.24 -12.74 6.75
C LEU A 13 3.75 -12.00 8.01
N LEU A 14 2.94 -10.96 7.87
CA LEU A 14 2.39 -10.21 8.98
C LEU A 14 1.58 -11.15 9.90
N GLY A 15 1.83 -11.07 11.23
CA GLY A 15 1.25 -11.99 12.21
C GLY A 15 2.00 -13.33 12.36
N ARG A 16 2.91 -13.66 11.44
CA ARG A 16 3.73 -14.88 11.51
C ARG A 16 5.19 -14.60 11.88
N ARG A 17 5.67 -13.39 11.57
CA ARG A 17 7.03 -12.93 11.82
C ARG A 17 7.01 -11.77 12.81
N GLU A 18 7.91 -11.82 13.80
CA GLU A 18 8.12 -10.76 14.78
C GLU A 18 6.80 -10.29 15.47
N PRO A 19 6.02 -11.22 16.11
CA PRO A 19 4.71 -10.87 16.70
C PRO A 19 4.81 -9.78 17.78
N GLY A 20 5.96 -9.64 18.42
CA GLY A 20 6.23 -8.58 19.42
C GLY A 20 6.31 -7.17 18.81
N ILE A 21 6.59 -7.05 17.48
CA ILE A 21 6.69 -5.77 16.78
C ILE A 21 5.41 -5.46 16.01
N TYR A 22 4.88 -6.46 15.29
CA TYR A 22 3.76 -6.28 14.34
C TYR A 22 2.43 -6.87 14.84
N GLY A 23 2.42 -7.55 16.02
CA GLY A 23 1.26 -8.26 16.55
C GLY A 23 1.05 -9.64 15.91
N ALA A 24 0.10 -10.42 16.47
CA ALA A 24 -0.24 -11.77 16.01
C ALA A 24 -1.35 -11.80 14.92
N GLN A 25 -2.00 -10.67 14.66
CA GLN A 25 -3.07 -10.54 13.67
C GLN A 25 -2.48 -10.61 12.26
N THR A 26 -3.04 -11.47 11.41
CA THR A 26 -2.69 -11.50 9.99
C THR A 26 -3.27 -10.28 9.27
N PHE A 27 -2.70 -9.93 8.10
CA PHE A 27 -3.25 -8.84 7.32
C PHE A 27 -4.64 -9.17 6.78
N GLU A 28 -4.88 -10.42 6.43
CA GLU A 28 -6.19 -10.91 5.95
C GLU A 28 -7.29 -10.74 7.01
N ASP A 29 -7.00 -11.06 8.29
CA ASP A 29 -7.94 -10.85 9.40
C ASP A 29 -8.25 -9.36 9.60
N TYR A 30 -7.22 -8.54 9.54
CA TYR A 30 -7.37 -7.08 9.60
C TYR A 30 -8.19 -6.54 8.44
N LEU A 31 -7.90 -6.97 7.22
CA LEU A 31 -8.60 -6.55 6.01
C LEU A 31 -10.10 -6.92 6.07
N HIS A 32 -10.41 -8.11 6.59
CA HIS A 32 -11.80 -8.52 6.80
C HIS A 32 -12.52 -7.54 7.74
N SER A 33 -11.90 -7.24 8.88
CA SER A 33 -12.46 -6.29 9.87
C SER A 33 -12.59 -4.88 9.29
N LEU A 34 -11.62 -4.42 8.51
CA LEU A 34 -11.65 -3.12 7.85
C LEU A 34 -12.81 -3.02 6.86
N ARG A 35 -13.03 -4.05 6.05
CA ARG A 35 -14.16 -4.10 5.11
C ARG A 35 -15.53 -4.06 5.81
N LEU A 36 -15.66 -4.73 6.94
CA LEU A 36 -16.89 -4.69 7.74
C LEU A 36 -17.14 -3.28 8.32
N SER A 37 -16.08 -2.57 8.69
CA SER A 37 -16.18 -1.23 9.27
C SER A 37 -16.49 -0.14 8.23
N TYR A 38 -16.20 -0.40 6.95
CA TYR A 38 -16.41 0.55 5.85
C TYR A 38 -17.20 -0.09 4.70
N PRO A 39 -18.49 -0.47 4.93
CA PRO A 39 -19.28 -1.24 3.95
C PRO A 39 -19.55 -0.47 2.64
N ASP A 40 -19.47 0.86 2.67
CA ASP A 40 -19.69 1.72 1.49
C ASP A 40 -18.43 1.94 0.65
N VAL A 41 -17.28 1.34 1.05
CA VAL A 41 -16.00 1.41 0.33
C VAL A 41 -15.65 0.03 -0.19
N GLU A 42 -15.48 -0.08 -1.50
CA GLU A 42 -14.91 -1.27 -2.13
C GLU A 42 -13.40 -1.30 -1.89
N ILE A 43 -12.94 -2.19 -1.02
CA ILE A 43 -11.51 -2.33 -0.67
C ILE A 43 -10.94 -3.55 -1.39
N ALA A 44 -10.16 -3.29 -2.43
CA ALA A 44 -9.34 -4.29 -3.10
C ALA A 44 -7.99 -4.45 -2.40
N TYR A 45 -7.38 -5.61 -2.53
CA TYR A 45 -6.09 -5.92 -1.91
C TYR A 45 -5.16 -6.62 -2.90
N PHE A 46 -3.92 -6.19 -2.92
CA PHE A 46 -2.84 -6.80 -3.71
C PHE A 46 -1.57 -6.88 -2.86
N GLN A 47 -0.92 -8.03 -2.87
CA GLN A 47 0.37 -8.21 -2.20
C GLN A 47 1.34 -8.87 -3.17
N SER A 48 2.57 -8.35 -3.22
CA SER A 48 3.65 -9.00 -3.95
C SER A 48 5.01 -8.70 -3.32
N ASN A 49 5.91 -9.68 -3.43
CA ASN A 49 7.33 -9.52 -3.10
C ASN A 49 8.14 -8.99 -4.30
N HIS A 50 7.52 -8.85 -5.47
CA HIS A 50 8.17 -8.44 -6.70
C HIS A 50 7.89 -6.96 -7.01
N GLU A 51 8.96 -6.20 -7.25
CA GLU A 51 8.87 -4.76 -7.55
C GLU A 51 8.02 -4.49 -8.80
N GLY A 52 8.22 -5.26 -9.87
CA GLY A 52 7.47 -5.13 -11.12
C GLY A 52 5.98 -5.35 -10.95
N ASP A 53 5.57 -6.31 -10.11
CA ASP A 53 4.15 -6.54 -9.82
C ASP A 53 3.49 -5.33 -9.11
N ILE A 54 4.25 -4.64 -8.24
CA ILE A 54 3.78 -3.43 -7.55
C ILE A 54 3.63 -2.28 -8.55
N VAL A 55 4.57 -2.12 -9.46
CA VAL A 55 4.50 -1.14 -10.55
C VAL A 55 3.27 -1.40 -11.41
N ASP A 56 3.05 -2.65 -11.84
CA ASP A 56 1.90 -3.06 -12.64
C ASP A 56 0.57 -2.81 -11.90
N ALA A 57 0.52 -3.09 -10.60
CA ALA A 57 -0.67 -2.84 -9.78
C ALA A 57 -1.00 -1.34 -9.69
N ILE A 58 -0.01 -0.47 -9.56
CA ILE A 58 -0.19 0.99 -9.57
C ILE A 58 -0.71 1.45 -10.93
N HIS A 59 -0.09 1.00 -12.02
CA HIS A 59 -0.55 1.33 -13.37
C HIS A 59 -1.98 0.86 -13.61
N ARG A 60 -2.32 -0.37 -13.20
CA ARG A 60 -3.66 -0.93 -13.34
C ARG A 60 -4.70 -0.13 -12.55
N ALA A 61 -4.36 0.27 -11.32
CA ALA A 61 -5.21 1.12 -10.49
C ALA A 61 -5.46 2.50 -11.12
N GLY A 62 -4.47 3.06 -11.83
CA GLY A 62 -4.57 4.36 -12.48
C GLY A 62 -5.27 4.34 -13.84
N PHE A 63 -4.97 3.34 -14.66
CA PHE A 63 -5.39 3.29 -16.07
C PHE A 63 -6.45 2.21 -16.37
N GLY A 64 -6.71 1.29 -15.44
CA GLY A 64 -7.61 0.16 -15.67
C GLY A 64 -7.05 -0.78 -16.73
N GLU A 65 -7.89 -1.22 -17.67
CA GLU A 65 -7.48 -2.14 -18.75
C GLU A 65 -6.46 -1.54 -19.72
N GLU A 66 -6.45 -0.22 -19.86
CA GLU A 66 -5.51 0.51 -20.73
C GLU A 66 -4.05 0.44 -20.23
N ALA A 67 -3.81 0.01 -19.00
CA ALA A 67 -2.46 -0.13 -18.44
C ALA A 67 -1.60 -1.14 -19.21
N ASN A 68 -2.22 -2.15 -19.84
CA ASN A 68 -1.54 -3.20 -20.61
C ASN A 68 -0.38 -3.85 -19.83
N VAL A 69 -0.66 -4.30 -18.62
CA VAL A 69 0.29 -4.90 -17.67
C VAL A 69 0.15 -6.41 -17.57
N GLY A 70 1.08 -7.05 -16.86
CA GLY A 70 1.10 -8.49 -16.67
C GLY A 70 -0.13 -9.06 -15.94
N ASP A 71 -0.35 -10.36 -16.08
CA ASP A 71 -1.54 -11.09 -15.62
C ASP A 71 -1.80 -11.00 -14.11
N ARG A 72 -0.75 -10.86 -13.30
CA ARG A 72 -0.89 -10.76 -11.83
C ARG A 72 -1.70 -9.55 -11.37
N ALA A 73 -1.62 -8.45 -12.10
CA ALA A 73 -2.39 -7.24 -11.83
C ALA A 73 -3.70 -7.17 -12.63
N ALA A 74 -4.02 -8.14 -13.48
CA ALA A 74 -5.15 -8.10 -14.40
C ALA A 74 -6.52 -8.01 -13.70
N SER A 75 -6.64 -8.53 -12.47
CA SER A 75 -7.87 -8.45 -11.68
C SER A 75 -8.12 -7.07 -11.06
N ILE A 76 -7.14 -6.18 -11.07
CA ILE A 76 -7.28 -4.83 -10.51
C ILE A 76 -8.01 -3.95 -11.53
N SER A 77 -9.12 -3.33 -11.11
CA SER A 77 -9.82 -2.31 -11.89
C SER A 77 -9.25 -0.92 -11.63
N ARG A 78 -9.76 0.10 -12.34
CA ARG A 78 -9.44 1.50 -12.02
C ARG A 78 -9.94 1.85 -10.62
N MET A 79 -9.10 2.54 -9.84
CA MET A 79 -9.33 2.85 -8.43
C MET A 79 -9.40 4.36 -8.20
N ASP A 80 -10.12 4.77 -7.15
CA ASP A 80 -10.22 6.16 -6.72
C ASP A 80 -9.05 6.58 -5.82
N GLY A 81 -8.37 5.61 -5.18
CA GLY A 81 -7.19 5.85 -4.36
C GLY A 81 -6.38 4.58 -4.13
N ILE A 82 -5.12 4.77 -3.78
CA ILE A 82 -4.17 3.69 -3.45
C ILE A 82 -3.60 3.93 -2.06
N ILE A 83 -3.59 2.89 -1.23
CA ILE A 83 -2.85 2.83 0.04
C ILE A 83 -1.66 1.91 -0.20
N LEU A 84 -0.45 2.46 -0.17
CA LEU A 84 0.77 1.74 -0.52
C LEU A 84 1.69 1.58 0.69
N ASN A 85 1.94 0.35 1.08
CA ASN A 85 3.06 -0.02 1.93
C ASN A 85 4.08 -0.80 1.07
N ALA A 86 5.04 -0.09 0.52
CA ALA A 86 6.04 -0.68 -0.38
C ALA A 86 7.08 -1.56 0.36
N GLY A 87 7.03 -1.62 1.70
CA GLY A 87 8.00 -2.36 2.49
C GLY A 87 9.42 -1.84 2.24
N ALA A 88 10.38 -2.75 2.08
CA ALA A 88 11.77 -2.39 1.84
C ALA A 88 12.00 -1.62 0.53
N TYR A 89 11.13 -1.78 -0.47
CA TYR A 89 11.24 -1.02 -1.72
C TYR A 89 11.04 0.49 -1.54
N THR A 90 10.46 0.93 -0.42
CA THR A 90 10.43 2.35 -0.04
C THR A 90 11.80 3.00 -0.09
N HIS A 91 12.83 2.26 0.30
CA HIS A 91 14.20 2.77 0.47
C HIS A 91 15.09 2.56 -0.76
N THR A 92 14.59 1.92 -1.81
CA THR A 92 15.39 1.50 -2.97
C THR A 92 14.76 1.76 -4.33
N SER A 93 13.42 1.88 -4.41
CA SER A 93 12.73 1.84 -5.71
C SER A 93 12.43 3.20 -6.30
N VAL A 94 13.24 3.60 -7.28
CA VAL A 94 12.90 4.68 -8.22
C VAL A 94 11.78 4.24 -9.17
N ALA A 95 11.70 2.96 -9.53
CA ALA A 95 10.67 2.45 -10.43
C ALA A 95 9.25 2.61 -9.85
N ILE A 96 9.05 2.33 -8.56
CA ILE A 96 7.77 2.55 -7.89
C ILE A 96 7.48 4.06 -7.78
N HIS A 97 8.48 4.89 -7.47
CA HIS A 97 8.34 6.34 -7.50
C HIS A 97 7.77 6.82 -8.84
N ASP A 98 8.39 6.39 -9.94
CA ASP A 98 7.99 6.78 -11.29
C ASP A 98 6.59 6.27 -11.64
N ALA A 99 6.23 5.04 -11.22
CA ALA A 99 4.89 4.49 -11.39
C ALA A 99 3.81 5.34 -10.69
N ILE A 100 4.07 5.81 -9.48
CA ILE A 100 3.17 6.71 -8.74
C ILE A 100 3.01 8.04 -9.51
N LYS A 101 4.11 8.60 -10.01
CA LYS A 101 4.08 9.85 -10.80
C LYS A 101 3.35 9.72 -12.13
N ALA A 102 3.29 8.52 -12.70
CA ALA A 102 2.62 8.26 -13.98
C ALA A 102 1.09 8.27 -13.87
N VAL A 103 0.53 7.99 -12.70
CA VAL A 103 -0.92 7.91 -12.49
C VAL A 103 -1.48 9.17 -11.83
N LYS A 104 -2.77 9.46 -12.10
CA LYS A 104 -3.49 10.57 -11.43
C LYS A 104 -4.17 10.12 -10.13
N THR A 105 -4.29 8.81 -9.92
CA THR A 105 -4.87 8.23 -8.71
C THR A 105 -4.02 8.59 -7.51
N PRO A 106 -4.59 9.25 -6.48
CA PRO A 106 -3.83 9.64 -5.31
C PRO A 106 -3.32 8.44 -4.52
N VAL A 107 -2.09 8.51 -4.06
CA VAL A 107 -1.41 7.45 -3.30
C VAL A 107 -1.10 7.96 -1.89
N ILE A 108 -1.54 7.24 -0.87
CA ILE A 108 -1.11 7.43 0.53
C ILE A 108 -0.09 6.35 0.87
N GLU A 109 1.12 6.79 1.24
CA GLU A 109 2.18 5.90 1.73
C GLU A 109 1.92 5.52 3.18
N VAL A 110 2.02 4.23 3.52
CA VAL A 110 1.82 3.73 4.89
C VAL A 110 3.03 2.90 5.34
N HIS A 111 3.48 3.16 6.56
CA HIS A 111 4.46 2.35 7.27
C HIS A 111 3.91 1.93 8.63
N ILE A 112 3.93 0.62 8.92
CA ILE A 112 3.46 0.05 10.20
C ILE A 112 4.33 0.54 11.35
N SER A 113 5.67 0.45 11.19
CA SER A 113 6.62 0.92 12.19
C SER A 113 7.00 2.39 11.98
N ASN A 114 7.48 3.05 13.03
CA ASN A 114 8.14 4.34 12.88
C ASN A 114 9.53 4.11 12.29
N VAL A 115 9.68 4.36 11.00
CA VAL A 115 10.93 4.15 10.25
C VAL A 115 12.09 4.98 10.79
N HIS A 116 11.82 6.11 11.43
CA HIS A 116 12.85 6.99 12.01
C HIS A 116 13.41 6.45 13.33
N GLN A 117 12.80 5.44 13.93
CA GLN A 117 13.30 4.71 15.10
C GLN A 117 14.04 3.43 14.72
N ARG A 118 14.22 3.18 13.42
CA ARG A 118 14.89 1.99 12.88
C ARG A 118 16.27 2.37 12.32
N GLU A 119 16.86 1.48 11.55
CA GLU A 119 18.19 1.64 10.95
C GLU A 119 18.22 2.88 10.03
N GLU A 120 19.37 3.56 9.99
CA GLU A 120 19.54 4.83 9.26
C GLU A 120 19.12 4.71 7.77
N PHE A 121 19.39 3.57 7.12
CA PHE A 121 19.01 3.37 5.72
C PHE A 121 17.49 3.39 5.48
N ARG A 122 16.66 3.25 6.53
CA ARG A 122 15.20 3.36 6.46
C ARG A 122 14.69 4.80 6.60
N HIS A 123 15.56 5.76 6.89
CA HIS A 123 15.15 7.15 7.06
C HIS A 123 14.92 7.88 5.73
N HIS A 124 15.40 7.31 4.61
CA HIS A 124 15.16 7.83 3.28
C HIS A 124 14.07 7.06 2.56
N SER A 125 13.13 7.76 1.95
CA SER A 125 12.06 7.19 1.11
C SER A 125 12.12 7.76 -0.29
N PHE A 126 12.15 6.89 -1.30
CA PHE A 126 11.90 7.25 -2.70
C PHE A 126 10.41 7.42 -2.99
N ILE A 127 9.53 6.88 -2.15
CA ILE A 127 8.08 6.86 -2.34
C ILE A 127 7.45 8.16 -1.84
N SER A 128 7.86 8.64 -0.67
CA SER A 128 7.28 9.81 0.00
C SER A 128 7.18 11.05 -0.89
N PRO A 129 8.19 11.42 -1.71
CA PRO A 129 8.09 12.59 -2.57
C PRO A 129 7.05 12.47 -3.69
N ALA A 130 6.63 11.24 -4.04
CA ALA A 130 5.63 10.98 -5.08
C ALA A 130 4.22 10.79 -4.49
N ALA A 131 4.11 10.45 -3.21
CA ALA A 131 2.84 10.21 -2.52
C ALA A 131 2.08 11.51 -2.23
N SER A 132 0.76 11.42 -2.16
CA SER A 132 -0.13 12.53 -1.77
C SER A 132 -0.14 12.77 -0.27
N GLY A 133 0.25 11.78 0.53
CA GLY A 133 0.36 11.85 1.98
C GLY A 133 1.08 10.64 2.54
N ILE A 134 1.49 10.72 3.80
CA ILE A 134 2.31 9.71 4.47
C ILE A 134 1.76 9.44 5.87
N ILE A 135 1.64 8.17 6.25
CA ILE A 135 1.25 7.73 7.59
C ILE A 135 2.31 6.76 8.09
N ILE A 136 2.96 7.08 9.20
CA ILE A 136 4.11 6.33 9.74
C ILE A 136 3.89 6.03 11.22
N GLY A 137 4.12 4.78 11.64
CA GLY A 137 4.29 4.43 13.05
C GLY A 137 3.01 4.16 13.83
N PHE A 138 1.86 4.04 13.18
CA PHE A 138 0.58 3.76 13.81
C PHE A 138 0.22 2.26 13.81
N GLY A 139 1.20 1.38 13.62
CA GLY A 139 0.93 -0.04 13.48
C GLY A 139 0.02 -0.33 12.28
N ILE A 140 -0.73 -1.40 12.37
CA ILE A 140 -1.68 -1.79 11.31
C ILE A 140 -2.83 -0.79 11.18
N ASP A 141 -3.14 0.00 12.22
CA ASP A 141 -4.18 1.04 12.18
C ASP A 141 -3.88 2.16 11.17
N GLY A 142 -2.62 2.30 10.75
CA GLY A 142 -2.22 3.23 9.70
C GLY A 142 -3.00 3.06 8.40
N TYR A 143 -3.43 1.84 8.06
CA TYR A 143 -4.25 1.61 6.87
C TYR A 143 -5.66 2.17 7.01
N ARG A 144 -6.26 2.09 8.22
CA ARG A 144 -7.56 2.73 8.50
C ARG A 144 -7.46 4.24 8.40
N LEU A 145 -6.42 4.84 8.98
CA LEU A 145 -6.17 6.28 8.89
C LEU A 145 -6.02 6.73 7.44
N ALA A 146 -5.29 5.96 6.63
CA ALA A 146 -5.15 6.22 5.20
C ALA A 146 -6.49 6.13 4.48
N LEU A 147 -7.32 5.12 4.77
CA LEU A 147 -8.66 4.98 4.21
C LEU A 147 -9.54 6.18 4.55
N GLU A 148 -9.52 6.63 5.80
CA GLU A 148 -10.28 7.79 6.25
C GLU A 148 -9.87 9.08 5.55
N SER A 149 -8.61 9.22 5.16
CA SER A 149 -8.15 10.39 4.40
C SER A 149 -8.82 10.53 3.04
N PHE A 150 -9.31 9.42 2.46
CA PHE A 150 -10.08 9.42 1.22
C PHE A 150 -11.57 9.66 1.45
N THR A 151 -12.12 9.21 2.58
CA THR A 151 -13.56 9.21 2.83
C THR A 151 -14.08 10.50 3.49
N LYS A 152 -13.23 11.27 4.15
CA LYS A 152 -13.59 12.48 4.92
C LYS A 152 -13.31 13.79 4.17
N LYS A 153 -13.46 13.79 2.86
CA LYS A 153 -13.39 15.03 2.07
C LYS A 153 -14.73 15.74 2.01
#